data_4b286645bb77aaf7d46884efe7e97e0a
#
_entry.id   4b286645bb77aaf7d46884efe7e97e0a
#
_cell.length_a   1.000
_cell.length_b   1.000
_cell.length_c   1.000
_cell.angle_alpha   90.00
_cell.angle_beta   90.00
_cell.angle_gamma   90.00
#
_symmetry.space_group_name_H-M   'P 1'
#
loop_
_entity.id
_entity.type
_entity.pdbx_description
1 polymer ?
#
loop_
_entity_poly.entity_id
_entity_poly.type
_entity_poly.pdbx_seq_one_letter_code
_entity_poly.pdbx_strand_id
1 'polypeptide(L)'
;MSVRKEQEHILQEAARRHLLAGTIDRREFFTRSLVAGLGLAGVGTVAKSGIGPAFAADRPLTPTFYQWIQDLHPGIPAVNAKFPGINYQIAPVEGFGIERFVAESKNKESTWDVYVGQTPFVEMSAFIKAGVIEPWDNYIPKEVIDDIIPSIRAECSIDGKLYSWPFLLDVIGTGWHSGVTGKAGVPDAAPATWDDFLASAKKIVDSKAAPWGATFDSHGWRSLAPITHSMSTKVYTPEGLFDFTSEPAIEALKLMKQIMTMANPDILLEGASDAGVNGTPDEVAFASQRVGLYFKYFNAPLRMAASWDDPKQLHLGPLPKFANGEGSTVFWTTGCALFKYGQNKEKAAEYIKALTYDNQIWKDSIVGTASGHPGQLPPYKSIYAGWASNKPDWMPEFVGLVRGQLDRAKAITNHLVGLAQFQIGKPYWETYLKGEEKDPKVAMQKVVDAVQAELKKG
;
A
#
# COMPACT_ATOMS: atom_id res chain seq x y z
N MET A 1 10.13 -14.36 -27.62
CA MET A 1 9.84 -12.91 -27.46
C MET A 1 10.17 -12.23 -28.79
N SER A 2 9.31 -11.35 -29.35
CA SER A 2 9.64 -10.74 -30.64
C SER A 2 10.72 -9.68 -30.46
N VAL A 3 11.61 -9.52 -31.46
CA VAL A 3 12.69 -8.49 -31.47
C VAL A 3 12.18 -7.09 -31.10
N ARG A 4 10.93 -6.80 -31.42
CA ARG A 4 10.25 -5.55 -31.08
C ARG A 4 10.05 -5.35 -29.58
N LYS A 5 9.61 -6.40 -28.85
CA LYS A 5 9.44 -6.31 -27.38
C LYS A 5 10.77 -6.14 -26.64
N GLU A 6 11.82 -6.70 -27.19
CA GLU A 6 13.17 -6.57 -26.64
C GLU A 6 13.73 -5.17 -26.88
N GLN A 7 13.47 -4.56 -28.02
CA GLN A 7 13.83 -3.16 -28.31
C GLN A 7 13.04 -2.17 -27.46
N GLU A 8 11.74 -2.40 -27.25
CA GLU A 8 10.89 -1.59 -26.37
C GLU A 8 11.40 -1.64 -24.91
N HIS A 9 11.76 -2.82 -24.44
CA HIS A 9 12.33 -3.00 -23.10
C HIS A 9 13.69 -2.29 -22.93
N ILE A 10 14.57 -2.39 -23.92
CA ILE A 10 15.89 -1.70 -23.90
C ILE A 10 15.72 -0.18 -23.88
N LEU A 11 14.78 0.37 -24.64
CA LEU A 11 14.52 1.81 -24.67
C LEU A 11 13.91 2.33 -23.36
N GLN A 12 13.01 1.57 -22.75
CA GLN A 12 12.45 1.88 -21.43
C GLN A 12 13.52 1.85 -20.33
N GLU A 13 14.37 0.83 -20.35
CA GLU A 13 15.48 0.69 -19.40
C GLU A 13 16.51 1.83 -19.57
N ALA A 14 16.82 2.23 -20.81
CA ALA A 14 17.70 3.36 -21.08
C ALA A 14 17.09 4.70 -20.60
N ALA A 15 15.81 4.92 -20.85
CA ALA A 15 15.11 6.13 -20.38
C ALA A 15 15.07 6.18 -18.84
N ARG A 16 14.84 5.04 -18.19
CA ARG A 16 14.86 4.91 -16.71
C ARG A 16 16.25 5.24 -16.14
N ARG A 17 17.34 4.72 -16.75
CA ARG A 17 18.70 5.03 -16.32
C ARG A 17 19.02 6.52 -16.46
N HIS A 18 18.57 7.17 -17.52
CA HIS A 18 18.78 8.61 -17.74
C HIS A 18 18.00 9.47 -16.75
N LEU A 19 16.77 9.06 -16.38
CA LEU A 19 16.00 9.73 -15.32
C LEU A 19 16.69 9.61 -13.95
N LEU A 20 17.14 8.40 -13.59
CA LEU A 20 17.85 8.14 -12.33
C LEU A 20 19.20 8.87 -12.27
N ALA A 21 19.86 9.05 -13.40
CA ALA A 21 21.10 9.82 -13.50
C ALA A 21 20.87 11.35 -13.53
N GLY A 22 19.62 11.83 -13.46
CA GLY A 22 19.28 13.26 -13.53
C GLY A 22 19.58 13.92 -14.87
N THR A 23 19.79 13.13 -15.93
CA THR A 23 20.15 13.65 -17.27
C THR A 23 18.94 13.97 -18.14
N ILE A 24 17.74 13.54 -17.72
CA ILE A 24 16.46 13.93 -18.30
C ILE A 24 15.49 14.28 -17.16
N ASP A 25 14.58 15.22 -17.41
CA ASP A 25 13.51 15.50 -16.46
C ASP A 25 12.35 14.51 -16.60
N ARG A 26 11.41 14.52 -15.65
CA ARG A 26 10.26 13.62 -15.65
C ARG A 26 9.40 13.78 -16.91
N ARG A 27 9.23 15.00 -17.42
CA ARG A 27 8.44 15.29 -18.61
C ARG A 27 9.09 14.67 -19.85
N GLU A 28 10.39 14.78 -19.98
CA GLU A 28 11.16 14.19 -21.07
C GLU A 28 11.20 12.66 -20.98
N PHE A 29 11.29 12.09 -19.76
CA PHE A 29 11.11 10.65 -19.53
C PHE A 29 9.79 10.14 -20.05
N PHE A 30 8.68 10.78 -19.68
CA PHE A 30 7.33 10.40 -20.14
C PHE A 30 7.18 10.56 -21.64
N THR A 31 7.72 11.62 -22.23
CA THR A 31 7.69 11.82 -23.68
C THR A 31 8.44 10.71 -24.41
N ARG A 32 9.62 10.33 -23.95
CA ARG A 32 10.43 9.26 -24.56
C ARG A 32 9.80 7.88 -24.36
N SER A 33 9.19 7.63 -23.20
CA SER A 33 8.48 6.38 -22.93
C SER A 33 7.20 6.25 -23.78
N LEU A 34 6.47 7.35 -23.99
CA LEU A 34 5.30 7.40 -24.88
C LEU A 34 5.70 7.14 -26.35
N VAL A 35 6.79 7.74 -26.83
CA VAL A 35 7.31 7.52 -28.18
C VAL A 35 7.78 6.09 -28.39
N ALA A 36 8.39 5.46 -27.38
CA ALA A 36 8.78 4.07 -27.42
C ALA A 36 7.58 3.09 -27.47
N GLY A 37 6.46 3.45 -26.80
CA GLY A 37 5.21 2.65 -26.79
C GLY A 37 4.27 2.91 -27.97
N LEU A 38 4.37 4.08 -28.63
CA LEU A 38 3.49 4.50 -29.75
C LEU A 38 4.08 4.19 -31.14
N GLY A 39 5.13 3.43 -31.23
CA GLY A 39 5.71 3.01 -32.49
C GLY A 39 4.70 2.26 -33.37
N LEU A 40 3.98 3.00 -34.23
CA LEU A 40 3.28 2.53 -35.43
C LEU A 40 2.04 1.61 -35.23
N ALA A 41 0.99 2.12 -34.63
CA ALA A 41 -0.36 1.73 -35.04
C ALA A 41 -1.00 2.93 -35.74
N GLY A 42 -1.30 2.74 -37.02
CA GLY A 42 -1.66 3.69 -38.05
C GLY A 42 -2.50 4.91 -37.62
N VAL A 43 -2.07 6.05 -38.12
CA VAL A 43 -2.95 7.23 -38.29
C VAL A 43 -4.05 6.86 -39.27
N GLY A 44 -5.13 6.28 -38.73
CA GLY A 44 -6.41 6.19 -39.41
C GLY A 44 -7.14 7.50 -39.22
N THR A 45 -7.33 8.24 -40.28
CA THR A 45 -8.24 9.39 -40.36
C THR A 45 -9.61 9.03 -39.81
N VAL A 46 -9.91 9.51 -38.61
CA VAL A 46 -11.28 9.45 -38.07
C VAL A 46 -12.07 10.53 -38.82
N ALA A 47 -12.81 10.09 -39.81
CA ALA A 47 -13.87 10.89 -40.45
C ALA A 47 -14.85 11.33 -39.36
N LYS A 48 -15.16 12.62 -39.29
CA LYS A 48 -16.28 13.17 -38.54
C LYS A 48 -17.60 12.57 -39.08
N SER A 49 -18.00 11.44 -38.55
CA SER A 49 -19.38 10.98 -38.67
C SER A 49 -20.08 11.33 -37.35
N GLY A 50 -21.04 12.25 -37.44
CA GLY A 50 -21.94 12.56 -36.35
C GLY A 50 -22.74 11.30 -35.99
N ILE A 51 -22.34 10.63 -34.93
CA ILE A 51 -23.10 9.55 -34.32
C ILE A 51 -23.71 10.11 -33.04
N GLY A 52 -25.02 10.28 -33.08
CA GLY A 52 -25.83 10.74 -31.95
C GLY A 52 -25.82 9.72 -30.79
N PRO A 53 -26.50 10.05 -29.67
CA PRO A 53 -26.35 9.36 -28.36
C PRO A 53 -26.93 7.93 -28.28
N ALA A 54 -27.22 7.27 -29.40
CA ALA A 54 -27.89 5.96 -29.43
C ALA A 54 -26.98 4.73 -29.29
N PHE A 55 -25.65 4.90 -29.19
CA PHE A 55 -24.69 3.77 -29.07
C PHE A 55 -24.10 3.54 -27.69
N ALA A 56 -24.62 4.21 -26.65
CA ALA A 56 -24.12 4.05 -25.27
C ALA A 56 -24.58 2.77 -24.58
N ALA A 57 -25.49 1.97 -25.19
CA ALA A 57 -26.15 0.84 -24.51
C ALA A 57 -25.39 -0.49 -24.50
N ASP A 58 -24.28 -0.62 -25.24
CA ASP A 58 -23.62 -1.93 -25.46
C ASP A 58 -22.11 -1.95 -25.16
N ARG A 59 -21.56 -0.93 -24.49
CA ARG A 59 -20.16 -1.02 -24.08
C ARG A 59 -20.00 -2.06 -22.96
N PRO A 60 -19.08 -3.03 -23.08
CA PRO A 60 -18.84 -3.99 -22.00
C PRO A 60 -18.35 -3.28 -20.72
N LEU A 61 -18.71 -3.82 -19.57
CA LEU A 61 -18.13 -3.41 -18.30
C LEU A 61 -16.60 -3.48 -18.39
N THR A 62 -15.93 -2.36 -18.10
CA THR A 62 -14.48 -2.22 -18.26
C THR A 62 -13.85 -1.82 -16.93
N PRO A 63 -13.56 -2.78 -16.02
CA PRO A 63 -12.77 -2.51 -14.84
C PRO A 63 -11.28 -2.42 -15.20
N THR A 64 -10.55 -1.54 -14.50
CA THR A 64 -9.10 -1.48 -14.58
C THR A 64 -8.48 -1.71 -13.21
N PHE A 65 -7.44 -2.52 -13.16
CA PHE A 65 -6.78 -2.94 -11.95
C PHE A 65 -5.37 -2.37 -11.88
N TYR A 66 -4.98 -1.92 -10.70
CA TYR A 66 -3.57 -1.68 -10.43
C TYR A 66 -2.81 -3.01 -10.55
N GLN A 67 -1.63 -2.98 -11.17
CA GLN A 67 -0.91 -4.20 -11.58
C GLN A 67 -0.71 -5.22 -10.43
N TRP A 68 -0.33 -4.76 -9.24
CA TRP A 68 -0.08 -5.66 -8.12
C TRP A 68 -1.35 -6.27 -7.50
N ILE A 69 -2.53 -5.67 -7.70
CA ILE A 69 -3.80 -6.17 -7.13
C ILE A 69 -4.20 -7.51 -7.72
N GLN A 70 -3.99 -7.71 -9.00
CA GLN A 70 -4.38 -8.97 -9.66
C GLN A 70 -3.66 -10.19 -9.10
N ASP A 71 -2.44 -10.01 -8.58
CA ASP A 71 -1.63 -11.09 -8.02
C ASP A 71 -1.98 -11.38 -6.55
N LEU A 72 -2.70 -10.47 -5.89
CA LEU A 72 -3.01 -10.58 -4.46
C LEU A 72 -4.28 -11.37 -4.17
N HIS A 73 -5.29 -11.28 -5.03
CA HIS A 73 -6.62 -11.81 -4.69
C HIS A 73 -7.04 -12.96 -5.60
N PRO A 74 -7.13 -14.20 -5.07
CA PRO A 74 -7.45 -15.39 -5.88
C PRO A 74 -8.86 -15.37 -6.48
N GLY A 75 -9.77 -14.57 -5.92
CA GLY A 75 -11.16 -14.46 -6.38
C GLY A 75 -11.36 -13.69 -7.68
N ILE A 76 -10.38 -12.89 -8.15
CA ILE A 76 -10.55 -12.07 -9.35
C ILE A 76 -10.93 -12.90 -10.58
N PRO A 77 -10.26 -14.01 -10.94
CA PRO A 77 -10.66 -14.82 -12.08
C PRO A 77 -12.07 -15.40 -11.94
N ALA A 78 -12.44 -15.86 -10.74
CA ALA A 78 -13.76 -16.43 -10.48
C ALA A 78 -14.88 -15.38 -10.59
N VAL A 79 -14.62 -14.16 -10.16
CA VAL A 79 -15.58 -13.05 -10.32
C VAL A 79 -15.69 -12.65 -11.80
N ASN A 80 -14.58 -12.51 -12.50
CA ASN A 80 -14.59 -12.16 -13.94
C ASN A 80 -15.42 -13.17 -14.75
N ALA A 81 -15.36 -14.45 -14.42
CA ALA A 81 -16.15 -15.49 -15.08
C ALA A 81 -17.68 -15.33 -14.87
N LYS A 82 -18.12 -14.65 -13.82
CA LYS A 82 -19.54 -14.34 -13.57
C LYS A 82 -20.09 -13.17 -14.40
N PHE A 83 -19.20 -12.41 -15.09
CA PHE A 83 -19.58 -11.24 -15.86
C PHE A 83 -19.23 -11.43 -17.35
N PRO A 84 -20.09 -12.10 -18.13
CA PRO A 84 -19.83 -12.35 -19.56
C PRO A 84 -19.60 -11.04 -20.32
N GLY A 85 -18.56 -11.03 -21.16
CA GLY A 85 -18.20 -9.85 -21.97
C GLY A 85 -17.47 -8.74 -21.22
N ILE A 86 -17.06 -8.99 -19.97
CA ILE A 86 -16.22 -8.04 -19.23
C ILE A 86 -14.91 -7.75 -20.00
N ASN A 87 -14.56 -6.49 -20.09
CA ASN A 87 -13.30 -6.02 -20.66
C ASN A 87 -12.30 -5.70 -19.54
N TYR A 88 -11.79 -6.75 -18.90
CA TYR A 88 -10.81 -6.62 -17.83
C TYR A 88 -9.50 -6.05 -18.35
N GLN A 89 -8.97 -5.03 -17.68
CA GLN A 89 -7.72 -4.36 -18.05
C GLN A 89 -6.81 -4.15 -16.85
N ILE A 90 -5.51 -4.13 -17.11
CA ILE A 90 -4.52 -3.61 -16.15
C ILE A 90 -4.45 -2.09 -16.34
N ALA A 91 -4.42 -1.36 -15.24
CA ALA A 91 -4.31 0.09 -15.27
C ALA A 91 -3.05 0.50 -16.04
N PRO A 92 -3.15 1.46 -16.97
CA PRO A 92 -2.04 1.91 -17.81
C PRO A 92 -1.10 2.85 -17.03
N VAL A 93 -1.02 2.69 -15.72
CA VAL A 93 -0.28 3.57 -14.82
C VAL A 93 0.73 2.76 -14.03
N GLU A 94 1.94 3.27 -13.94
CA GLU A 94 2.98 2.77 -13.06
C GLU A 94 3.06 3.68 -11.82
N GLY A 95 3.37 3.08 -10.69
CA GLY A 95 3.34 3.80 -9.43
C GLY A 95 1.92 4.31 -9.15
N PHE A 96 1.76 5.52 -8.71
CA PHE A 96 0.46 6.16 -8.46
C PHE A 96 0.15 7.24 -9.51
N GLY A 97 0.58 7.03 -10.75
CA GLY A 97 0.31 7.94 -11.87
C GLY A 97 -1.17 7.91 -12.28
N ILE A 98 -1.77 9.07 -12.40
CA ILE A 98 -3.21 9.25 -12.66
C ILE A 98 -3.49 10.12 -13.88
N GLU A 99 -2.46 10.52 -14.60
CA GLU A 99 -2.51 11.54 -15.63
C GLU A 99 -3.51 11.21 -16.73
N ARG A 100 -3.59 9.94 -17.13
CA ARG A 100 -4.54 9.50 -18.14
C ARG A 100 -5.98 9.59 -17.66
N PHE A 101 -6.27 9.19 -16.44
CA PHE A 101 -7.60 9.31 -15.85
C PHE A 101 -8.05 10.77 -15.80
N VAL A 102 -7.14 11.66 -15.40
CA VAL A 102 -7.38 13.12 -15.37
C VAL A 102 -7.60 13.67 -16.75
N ALA A 103 -6.80 13.26 -17.75
CA ALA A 103 -6.93 13.73 -19.12
C ALA A 103 -8.28 13.35 -19.74
N GLU A 104 -8.74 12.09 -19.57
CA GLU A 104 -10.06 11.64 -20.05
C GLU A 104 -11.18 12.39 -19.33
N SER A 105 -11.08 12.56 -18.00
CA SER A 105 -12.09 13.29 -17.22
C SER A 105 -12.27 14.75 -17.64
N LYS A 106 -11.19 15.45 -18.04
CA LYS A 106 -11.26 16.80 -18.59
C LYS A 106 -12.11 16.87 -19.85
N ASN A 107 -12.13 15.80 -20.65
CA ASN A 107 -12.97 15.67 -21.85
C ASN A 107 -14.38 15.14 -21.54
N LYS A 108 -14.72 14.92 -20.25
CA LYS A 108 -15.96 14.28 -19.80
C LYS A 108 -16.15 12.87 -20.35
N GLU A 109 -15.07 12.13 -20.45
CA GLU A 109 -15.00 10.77 -20.94
C GLU A 109 -14.30 9.86 -19.94
N SER A 110 -14.53 8.56 -20.02
CA SER A 110 -13.74 7.53 -19.37
C SER A 110 -13.75 6.25 -20.20
N THR A 111 -12.56 5.72 -20.43
CA THR A 111 -12.39 4.39 -21.02
C THR A 111 -12.87 3.30 -20.05
N TRP A 112 -12.81 3.56 -18.76
CA TRP A 112 -13.09 2.59 -17.70
C TRP A 112 -14.33 2.97 -16.90
N ASP A 113 -14.92 1.98 -16.24
CA ASP A 113 -16.06 2.13 -15.34
C ASP A 113 -15.65 2.18 -13.88
N VAL A 114 -14.66 1.37 -13.50
CA VAL A 114 -14.15 1.28 -12.14
C VAL A 114 -12.64 1.05 -12.10
N TYR A 115 -11.96 1.67 -11.15
CA TYR A 115 -10.55 1.47 -10.85
C TYR A 115 -10.41 0.70 -9.54
N VAL A 116 -9.77 -0.47 -9.60
CA VAL A 116 -9.47 -1.32 -8.43
C VAL A 116 -7.99 -1.16 -8.10
N GLY A 117 -7.72 -0.60 -6.93
CA GLY A 117 -6.35 -0.31 -6.50
C GLY A 117 -6.16 1.07 -5.89
N GLN A 118 -7.25 1.85 -5.76
CA GLN A 118 -7.18 3.15 -5.11
C GLN A 118 -6.79 3.01 -3.65
N THR A 119 -5.76 3.75 -3.25
CA THR A 119 -5.42 3.94 -1.85
C THR A 119 -5.91 5.31 -1.40
N PRO A 120 -6.89 5.41 -0.46
CA PRO A 120 -7.54 6.68 -0.14
C PRO A 120 -6.59 7.82 0.21
N PHE A 121 -5.59 7.58 1.08
CA PHE A 121 -4.65 8.63 1.49
C PHE A 121 -3.62 9.01 0.39
N VAL A 122 -3.60 8.30 -0.74
CA VAL A 122 -2.67 8.55 -1.85
C VAL A 122 -3.32 9.42 -2.91
N GLU A 123 -4.39 8.93 -3.57
CA GLU A 123 -4.92 9.60 -4.77
C GLU A 123 -6.39 10.03 -4.68
N MET A 124 -7.15 9.61 -3.64
CA MET A 124 -8.59 9.88 -3.58
C MET A 124 -8.90 11.38 -3.64
N SER A 125 -8.22 12.19 -2.84
CA SER A 125 -8.43 13.65 -2.82
C SER A 125 -8.08 14.30 -4.17
N ALA A 126 -7.01 13.84 -4.82
CA ALA A 126 -6.60 14.32 -6.14
C ALA A 126 -7.61 13.94 -7.24
N PHE A 127 -8.14 12.71 -7.19
CA PHE A 127 -9.19 12.25 -8.10
C PHE A 127 -10.48 13.05 -7.97
N ILE A 128 -10.89 13.34 -6.73
CA ILE A 128 -12.09 14.17 -6.47
C ILE A 128 -11.89 15.57 -7.01
N LYS A 129 -10.75 16.23 -6.69
CA LYS A 129 -10.42 17.59 -7.16
C LYS A 129 -10.38 17.67 -8.69
N ALA A 130 -9.82 16.66 -9.34
CA ALA A 130 -9.74 16.60 -10.80
C ALA A 130 -11.06 16.15 -11.47
N GLY A 131 -12.09 15.79 -10.70
CA GLY A 131 -13.38 15.34 -11.21
C GLY A 131 -13.35 13.98 -11.90
N VAL A 132 -12.37 13.13 -11.56
CA VAL A 132 -12.16 11.79 -12.14
C VAL A 132 -13.20 10.80 -11.62
N ILE A 133 -13.51 10.87 -10.33
CA ILE A 133 -14.39 9.92 -9.65
C ILE A 133 -15.64 10.58 -9.08
N GLU A 134 -16.64 9.77 -8.84
CA GLU A 134 -17.85 10.15 -8.11
C GLU A 134 -18.11 9.19 -6.95
N PRO A 135 -18.96 9.60 -5.96
CA PRO A 135 -19.24 8.77 -4.81
C PRO A 135 -20.07 7.53 -5.17
N TRP A 136 -19.87 6.45 -4.41
CA TRP A 136 -20.60 5.20 -4.52
C TRP A 136 -22.01 5.21 -3.92
N ASP A 137 -22.39 6.25 -3.17
CA ASP A 137 -23.59 6.29 -2.33
C ASP A 137 -24.89 5.95 -3.07
N ASN A 138 -24.97 6.22 -4.37
CA ASN A 138 -26.14 5.91 -5.18
C ASN A 138 -26.13 4.46 -5.73
N TYR A 139 -25.03 3.73 -5.62
CA TYR A 139 -24.82 2.43 -6.26
C TYR A 139 -24.54 1.31 -5.27
N ILE A 140 -23.93 1.63 -4.14
CA ILE A 140 -23.59 0.65 -3.11
C ILE A 140 -24.82 0.33 -2.25
N PRO A 141 -25.16 -0.96 -2.05
CA PRO A 141 -26.27 -1.33 -1.18
C PRO A 141 -26.03 -0.88 0.27
N LYS A 142 -27.09 -0.42 0.93
CA LYS A 142 -27.01 0.09 2.31
C LYS A 142 -26.43 -0.93 3.28
N GLU A 143 -26.78 -2.19 3.15
CA GLU A 143 -26.26 -3.29 3.99
C GLU A 143 -24.74 -3.42 3.89
N VAL A 144 -24.16 -3.16 2.72
CA VAL A 144 -22.71 -3.19 2.52
C VAL A 144 -22.07 -1.98 3.21
N ILE A 145 -22.63 -0.78 3.05
CA ILE A 145 -22.14 0.44 3.71
C ILE A 145 -22.14 0.28 5.23
N ASP A 146 -23.24 -0.26 5.80
CA ASP A 146 -23.40 -0.41 7.24
C ASP A 146 -22.46 -1.49 7.83
N ASP A 147 -22.02 -2.44 7.00
CA ASP A 147 -21.10 -3.50 7.38
C ASP A 147 -19.61 -3.10 7.31
N ILE A 148 -19.27 -2.06 6.58
CA ILE A 148 -17.89 -1.53 6.59
C ILE A 148 -17.48 -1.17 8.03
N ILE A 149 -16.27 -1.54 8.42
CA ILE A 149 -15.69 -1.14 9.71
C ILE A 149 -15.66 0.39 9.78
N PRO A 150 -16.16 1.02 10.88
CA PRO A 150 -16.38 2.47 10.92
C PRO A 150 -15.15 3.34 10.62
N SER A 151 -13.97 2.95 11.12
CA SER A 151 -12.72 3.66 10.85
C SER A 151 -12.31 3.60 9.37
N ILE A 152 -12.57 2.47 8.72
CA ILE A 152 -12.33 2.27 7.29
C ILE A 152 -13.32 3.08 6.47
N ARG A 153 -14.60 3.08 6.85
CA ARG A 153 -15.59 3.92 6.20
C ARG A 153 -15.21 5.39 6.25
N ALA A 154 -14.70 5.86 7.41
CA ALA A 154 -14.24 7.23 7.57
C ALA A 154 -13.04 7.53 6.64
N GLU A 155 -12.05 6.63 6.53
CA GLU A 155 -10.91 6.77 5.61
C GLU A 155 -11.36 6.86 4.14
N CYS A 156 -12.34 6.04 3.75
CA CYS A 156 -12.85 5.95 2.37
C CYS A 156 -13.84 7.07 2.00
N SER A 157 -14.13 8.00 2.91
CA SER A 157 -15.14 9.04 2.73
C SER A 157 -14.55 10.44 2.83
N ILE A 158 -15.10 11.37 2.04
CA ILE A 158 -14.87 12.82 2.14
C ILE A 158 -16.23 13.51 2.15
N ASP A 159 -16.44 14.46 3.07
CA ASP A 159 -17.70 15.18 3.26
C ASP A 159 -18.92 14.26 3.39
N GLY A 160 -18.74 13.12 4.08
CA GLY A 160 -19.78 12.12 4.34
C GLY A 160 -20.16 11.26 3.15
N LYS A 161 -19.48 11.38 2.01
CA LYS A 161 -19.68 10.59 0.79
C LYS A 161 -18.59 9.55 0.61
N LEU A 162 -18.96 8.32 0.28
CA LEU A 162 -18.03 7.21 0.08
C LEU A 162 -17.43 7.25 -1.33
N TYR A 163 -16.18 7.65 -1.47
CA TYR A 163 -15.47 7.73 -2.76
C TYR A 163 -14.60 6.51 -3.07
N SER A 164 -14.25 5.74 -2.05
CA SER A 164 -13.54 4.48 -2.23
C SER A 164 -14.37 3.34 -1.64
N TRP A 165 -14.78 2.38 -2.47
CA TRP A 165 -15.39 1.15 -1.98
C TRP A 165 -14.27 0.25 -1.45
N PRO A 166 -14.15 0.01 -0.14
CA PRO A 166 -13.00 -0.69 0.43
C PRO A 166 -12.92 -2.14 -0.04
N PHE A 167 -11.71 -2.57 -0.39
CA PHE A 167 -11.44 -3.93 -0.88
C PHE A 167 -10.47 -4.68 0.04
N LEU A 168 -9.25 -4.20 0.21
CA LEU A 168 -8.23 -4.80 1.04
C LEU A 168 -7.87 -3.86 2.19
N LEU A 169 -7.48 -4.43 3.32
CA LEU A 169 -7.06 -3.71 4.51
C LEU A 169 -5.64 -4.12 4.88
N ASP A 170 -4.81 -3.14 5.13
CA ASP A 170 -3.50 -3.31 5.74
C ASP A 170 -3.46 -2.66 7.13
N VAL A 171 -2.91 -3.38 8.11
CA VAL A 171 -2.70 -2.91 9.48
C VAL A 171 -1.27 -3.25 9.88
N ILE A 172 -0.54 -2.26 10.39
CA ILE A 172 0.83 -2.47 10.86
C ILE A 172 0.82 -3.15 12.22
N GLY A 173 1.60 -4.21 12.32
CA GLY A 173 1.87 -4.95 13.55
C GLY A 173 3.30 -5.49 13.56
N THR A 174 3.57 -6.42 14.45
CA THR A 174 4.88 -7.06 14.60
C THR A 174 4.80 -8.54 14.27
N GLY A 175 5.80 -9.06 13.57
CA GLY A 175 6.05 -10.48 13.38
C GLY A 175 7.40 -10.86 13.94
N TRP A 176 7.55 -12.10 14.41
CA TRP A 176 8.85 -12.64 14.81
C TRP A 176 8.98 -14.11 14.47
N HIS A 177 10.24 -14.52 14.33
CA HIS A 177 10.61 -15.91 14.08
C HIS A 177 11.01 -16.59 15.39
N SER A 178 10.14 -17.46 15.95
CA SER A 178 10.35 -18.08 17.28
C SER A 178 11.63 -18.92 17.38
N GLY A 179 12.06 -19.57 16.29
CA GLY A 179 13.32 -20.31 16.27
C GLY A 179 14.55 -19.40 16.40
N VAL A 180 14.52 -18.18 15.86
CA VAL A 180 15.60 -17.19 16.00
C VAL A 180 15.57 -16.57 17.39
N THR A 181 14.40 -16.12 17.85
CA THR A 181 14.25 -15.51 19.17
C THR A 181 14.57 -16.51 20.28
N GLY A 182 14.13 -17.77 20.15
CA GLY A 182 14.44 -18.85 21.10
C GLY A 182 15.94 -19.15 21.22
N LYS A 183 16.67 -19.23 20.10
CA LYS A 183 18.14 -19.37 20.10
C LYS A 183 18.84 -18.22 20.83
N ALA A 184 18.25 -17.03 20.78
CA ALA A 184 18.77 -15.83 21.44
C ALA A 184 18.36 -15.73 22.93
N GLY A 185 17.52 -16.63 23.44
CA GLY A 185 16.97 -16.54 24.80
C GLY A 185 15.99 -15.33 24.94
N VAL A 186 15.38 -14.91 23.86
CA VAL A 186 14.32 -13.91 23.86
C VAL A 186 12.99 -14.63 24.14
N PRO A 187 12.12 -14.09 25.01
CA PRO A 187 10.79 -14.67 25.25
C PRO A 187 9.98 -14.81 23.96
N ASP A 188 9.24 -15.90 23.85
CA ASP A 188 8.31 -16.11 22.72
C ASP A 188 7.00 -15.33 22.95
N ALA A 189 7.13 -14.01 22.93
CA ALA A 189 6.04 -13.06 23.12
C ALA A 189 6.29 -11.79 22.34
N ALA A 190 5.21 -11.11 21.93
CA ALA A 190 5.31 -9.80 21.31
C ALA A 190 5.99 -8.79 22.23
N PRO A 191 7.00 -8.03 21.77
CA PRO A 191 7.56 -6.92 22.55
C PRO A 191 6.45 -5.91 22.89
N ALA A 192 6.26 -5.62 24.18
CA ALA A 192 5.22 -4.70 24.61
C ALA A 192 5.58 -3.23 24.36
N THR A 193 6.87 -2.92 24.47
CA THR A 193 7.41 -1.57 24.28
C THR A 193 8.53 -1.58 23.23
N TRP A 194 8.87 -0.40 22.72
CA TRP A 194 10.03 -0.25 21.85
C TRP A 194 11.34 -0.56 22.55
N ASP A 195 11.43 -0.34 23.86
CA ASP A 195 12.60 -0.74 24.64
C ASP A 195 12.74 -2.28 24.70
N ASP A 196 11.63 -3.00 24.86
CA ASP A 196 11.62 -4.47 24.81
C ASP A 196 12.01 -4.97 23.41
N PHE A 197 11.54 -4.28 22.35
CA PHE A 197 11.88 -4.59 20.97
C PHE A 197 13.38 -4.42 20.72
N LEU A 198 13.96 -3.28 21.13
CA LEU A 198 15.41 -3.02 21.01
C LEU A 198 16.25 -4.01 21.83
N ALA A 199 15.84 -4.31 23.07
CA ALA A 199 16.52 -5.28 23.91
C ALA A 199 16.50 -6.68 23.29
N SER A 200 15.39 -7.09 22.72
CA SER A 200 15.23 -8.36 22.01
C SER A 200 16.09 -8.41 20.74
N ALA A 201 16.06 -7.36 19.93
CA ALA A 201 16.89 -7.25 18.74
C ALA A 201 18.39 -7.32 19.07
N LYS A 202 18.82 -6.65 20.14
CA LYS A 202 20.20 -6.70 20.62
C LYS A 202 20.61 -8.10 21.06
N LYS A 203 19.77 -8.82 21.81
CA LYS A 203 20.05 -10.21 22.22
C LYS A 203 20.24 -11.13 21.02
N ILE A 204 19.43 -10.96 19.95
CA ILE A 204 19.54 -11.76 18.74
C ILE A 204 20.92 -11.58 18.09
N VAL A 205 21.38 -10.33 17.96
CA VAL A 205 22.69 -10.02 17.40
C VAL A 205 23.83 -10.52 18.29
N ASP A 206 23.79 -10.20 19.59
CA ASP A 206 24.85 -10.55 20.55
C ASP A 206 25.05 -12.08 20.68
N SER A 207 23.96 -12.84 20.65
CA SER A 207 23.97 -14.30 20.67
C SER A 207 24.34 -14.93 19.33
N LYS A 208 24.43 -14.15 18.26
CA LYS A 208 24.62 -14.63 16.88
C LYS A 208 23.51 -15.57 16.41
N ALA A 209 22.31 -15.46 16.97
CA ALA A 209 21.16 -16.25 16.55
C ALA A 209 20.71 -15.94 15.11
N ALA A 210 20.89 -14.68 14.70
CA ALA A 210 20.77 -14.22 13.31
C ALA A 210 21.75 -13.05 13.06
N PRO A 211 22.07 -12.74 11.77
CA PRO A 211 22.92 -11.60 11.41
C PRO A 211 22.37 -10.27 11.90
N TRP A 212 21.05 -10.12 11.90
CA TRP A 212 20.35 -8.91 12.30
C TRP A 212 19.26 -9.21 13.33
N GLY A 213 19.05 -8.28 14.25
CA GLY A 213 18.02 -8.42 15.29
C GLY A 213 16.64 -8.09 14.81
N ALA A 214 16.53 -7.04 13.96
CA ALA A 214 15.26 -6.53 13.47
C ALA A 214 15.37 -6.03 12.02
N THR A 215 14.23 -5.87 11.37
CA THR A 215 14.10 -5.18 10.09
C THR A 215 12.77 -4.44 10.00
N PHE A 216 12.67 -3.49 9.05
CA PHE A 216 11.48 -2.71 8.77
C PHE A 216 11.49 -2.17 7.34
N ASP A 217 10.31 -1.79 6.85
CA ASP A 217 10.15 -1.16 5.54
C ASP A 217 10.64 0.30 5.55
N SER A 218 11.45 0.70 4.59
CA SER A 218 12.00 2.06 4.51
C SER A 218 11.00 3.13 4.07
N HIS A 219 9.80 2.75 3.63
CA HIS A 219 8.75 3.72 3.34
C HIS A 219 8.19 4.34 4.63
N GLY A 220 8.18 5.67 4.69
CA GLY A 220 7.81 6.40 5.90
C GLY A 220 6.41 6.08 6.44
N TRP A 221 5.44 5.81 5.56
CA TRP A 221 4.08 5.45 6.00
C TRP A 221 3.98 4.04 6.60
N ARG A 222 4.98 3.18 6.36
CA ARG A 222 5.04 1.82 6.91
C ARG A 222 5.99 1.68 8.09
N SER A 223 6.78 2.72 8.38
CA SER A 223 7.76 2.73 9.49
C SER A 223 7.63 3.99 10.35
N LEU A 224 7.99 5.16 9.83
CA LEU A 224 7.97 6.42 10.58
C LEU A 224 6.58 6.74 11.14
N ALA A 225 5.53 6.68 10.30
CA ALA A 225 4.18 7.00 10.72
C ALA A 225 3.62 6.04 11.79
N PRO A 226 3.69 4.70 11.67
CA PRO A 226 3.20 3.82 12.72
C PRO A 226 4.00 3.93 14.01
N ILE A 227 5.33 4.11 13.97
CA ILE A 227 6.12 4.37 15.18
C ILE A 227 5.67 5.69 15.83
N THR A 228 5.47 6.75 15.04
CA THR A 228 4.97 8.02 15.54
C THR A 228 3.59 7.86 16.20
N HIS A 229 2.64 7.15 15.55
CA HIS A 229 1.32 6.89 16.09
C HIS A 229 1.35 6.03 17.37
N SER A 230 2.36 5.18 17.53
CA SER A 230 2.50 4.42 18.79
C SER A 230 2.82 5.29 20.00
N MET A 231 3.34 6.51 19.76
CA MET A 231 3.52 7.55 20.76
C MET A 231 2.31 8.48 20.85
N SER A 232 1.89 9.06 19.72
CA SER A 232 0.71 9.91 19.63
C SER A 232 0.13 9.94 18.22
N THR A 233 -1.20 10.00 18.13
CA THR A 233 -1.94 10.20 16.87
C THR A 233 -2.21 11.67 16.54
N LYS A 234 -1.86 12.59 17.45
CA LYS A 234 -2.03 14.05 17.28
C LYS A 234 -0.82 14.66 16.57
N VAL A 235 -0.56 14.19 15.35
CA VAL A 235 0.65 14.49 14.56
C VAL A 235 0.32 14.96 13.15
N TYR A 236 -0.81 15.65 13.02
CA TYR A 236 -1.23 16.22 11.75
C TYR A 236 -1.49 17.71 11.92
N THR A 237 -1.07 18.48 10.88
CA THR A 237 -1.39 19.91 10.82
C THR A 237 -2.90 20.12 10.62
N PRO A 238 -3.42 21.35 10.86
CA PRO A 238 -4.82 21.65 10.59
C PRO A 238 -5.24 21.37 9.13
N GLU A 239 -4.30 21.45 8.18
CA GLU A 239 -4.49 21.15 6.76
C GLU A 239 -4.47 19.65 6.45
N GLY A 240 -4.12 18.80 7.42
CA GLY A 240 -4.08 17.35 7.27
C GLY A 240 -2.73 16.78 6.81
N LEU A 241 -1.67 17.58 6.79
CA LEU A 241 -0.32 17.11 6.54
C LEU A 241 0.25 16.40 7.78
N PHE A 242 1.09 15.40 7.57
CA PHE A 242 1.85 14.80 8.66
C PHE A 242 2.88 15.81 9.20
N ASP A 243 2.85 16.09 10.51
CA ASP A 243 3.79 17.00 11.16
C ASP A 243 5.10 16.28 11.49
N PHE A 244 6.02 16.32 10.52
CA PHE A 244 7.34 15.72 10.65
C PHE A 244 8.19 16.38 11.76
N THR A 245 7.87 17.60 12.17
CA THR A 245 8.61 18.32 13.23
C THR A 245 8.02 18.10 14.62
N SER A 246 6.90 17.41 14.73
CA SER A 246 6.32 17.04 16.02
C SER A 246 7.28 16.20 16.87
N GLU A 247 7.22 16.36 18.19
CA GLU A 247 8.04 15.57 19.10
C GLU A 247 7.89 14.05 18.86
N PRO A 248 6.65 13.48 18.69
CA PRO A 248 6.50 12.07 18.38
C PRO A 248 7.20 11.62 17.09
N ALA A 249 7.19 12.45 16.04
CA ALA A 249 7.85 12.11 14.78
C ALA A 249 9.39 12.12 14.91
N ILE A 250 9.93 13.09 15.68
CA ILE A 250 11.36 13.15 15.98
C ILE A 250 11.82 11.96 16.82
N GLU A 251 11.05 11.58 17.86
CA GLU A 251 11.36 10.41 18.67
C GLU A 251 11.25 9.11 17.86
N ALA A 252 10.27 9.01 16.96
CA ALA A 252 10.17 7.90 16.03
C ALA A 252 11.41 7.79 15.11
N LEU A 253 11.91 8.90 14.57
CA LEU A 253 13.13 8.90 13.76
C LEU A 253 14.37 8.50 14.58
N LYS A 254 14.49 8.95 15.83
CA LYS A 254 15.57 8.51 16.73
C LYS A 254 15.52 7.01 16.99
N LEU A 255 14.31 6.46 17.24
CA LEU A 255 14.11 5.04 17.43
C LEU A 255 14.49 4.25 16.16
N MET A 256 14.08 4.70 14.97
CA MET A 256 14.49 4.08 13.71
C MET A 256 16.01 4.02 13.59
N LYS A 257 16.72 5.08 13.98
CA LYS A 257 18.18 5.10 14.01
C LYS A 257 18.77 4.05 14.96
N GLN A 258 18.17 3.85 16.14
CA GLN A 258 18.60 2.82 17.07
C GLN A 258 18.35 1.42 16.48
N ILE A 259 17.20 1.18 15.87
CA ILE A 259 16.89 -0.10 15.20
C ILE A 259 17.91 -0.37 14.08
N MET A 260 18.30 0.67 13.31
CA MET A 260 19.30 0.54 12.23
C MET A 260 20.66 0.04 12.69
N THR A 261 21.04 0.20 13.95
CA THR A 261 22.30 -0.36 14.47
C THR A 261 22.30 -1.89 14.52
N MET A 262 21.11 -2.52 14.42
CA MET A 262 20.89 -3.96 14.53
C MET A 262 20.07 -4.51 13.35
N ALA A 263 19.76 -3.67 12.35
CA ALA A 263 18.95 -4.02 11.21
C ALA A 263 19.78 -4.31 9.96
N ASN A 264 19.14 -4.92 8.95
CA ASN A 264 19.72 -5.06 7.62
C ASN A 264 20.00 -3.68 7.01
N PRO A 265 21.29 -3.33 6.73
CA PRO A 265 21.62 -2.02 6.17
C PRO A 265 21.09 -1.80 4.75
N ASP A 266 20.79 -2.87 4.01
CA ASP A 266 20.33 -2.79 2.62
C ASP A 266 18.98 -2.07 2.48
N ILE A 267 18.20 -1.94 3.58
CA ILE A 267 16.94 -1.19 3.58
C ILE A 267 17.11 0.31 3.26
N LEU A 268 18.33 0.85 3.42
CA LEU A 268 18.67 2.24 3.09
C LEU A 268 19.39 2.40 1.73
N LEU A 269 19.52 1.34 0.95
CA LEU A 269 20.07 1.44 -0.40
C LEU A 269 19.12 2.21 -1.31
N GLU A 270 19.69 2.95 -2.26
CA GLU A 270 18.91 3.64 -3.28
C GLU A 270 18.09 2.64 -4.10
N GLY A 271 16.81 2.94 -4.32
CA GLY A 271 15.89 2.05 -5.03
C GLY A 271 15.47 0.79 -4.26
N ALA A 272 15.93 0.59 -3.03
CA ALA A 272 15.57 -0.60 -2.22
C ALA A 272 14.05 -0.76 -2.05
N SER A 273 13.32 0.35 -1.94
CA SER A 273 11.86 0.36 -1.82
C SER A 273 11.11 0.06 -3.12
N ASP A 274 11.80 0.08 -4.27
CA ASP A 274 11.19 -0.07 -5.60
C ASP A 274 11.27 -1.52 -6.12
N ALA A 275 11.82 -2.42 -5.31
CA ALA A 275 12.07 -3.82 -5.71
C ALA A 275 10.78 -4.67 -5.88
N GLY A 276 9.61 -4.08 -5.65
CA GLY A 276 8.31 -4.76 -5.77
C GLY A 276 7.99 -5.69 -4.60
N VAL A 277 6.87 -6.37 -4.72
CA VAL A 277 6.38 -7.31 -3.69
C VAL A 277 7.34 -8.51 -3.58
N ASN A 278 7.65 -8.90 -2.35
CA ASN A 278 8.62 -9.95 -1.99
C ASN A 278 10.09 -9.64 -2.36
N GLY A 279 10.38 -8.45 -2.86
CA GLY A 279 11.74 -8.08 -3.32
C GLY A 279 12.42 -7.02 -2.46
N THR A 280 11.70 -6.31 -1.57
CA THR A 280 12.31 -5.29 -0.72
C THR A 280 13.28 -5.92 0.28
N PRO A 281 14.41 -5.26 0.62
CA PRO A 281 15.43 -5.84 1.48
C PRO A 281 14.95 -6.31 2.85
N ASP A 282 13.94 -5.65 3.42
CA ASP A 282 13.30 -6.07 4.67
C ASP A 282 12.54 -7.39 4.49
N GLU A 283 11.80 -7.56 3.40
CA GLU A 283 11.07 -8.78 3.06
C GLU A 283 12.04 -9.94 2.80
N VAL A 284 13.07 -9.70 1.99
CA VAL A 284 14.12 -10.71 1.70
C VAL A 284 14.85 -11.15 2.98
N ALA A 285 15.16 -10.20 3.88
CA ALA A 285 15.83 -10.53 5.15
C ALA A 285 14.96 -11.40 6.06
N PHE A 286 13.66 -11.11 6.16
CA PHE A 286 12.74 -11.90 6.98
C PHE A 286 12.41 -13.26 6.33
N ALA A 287 12.17 -13.31 5.03
CA ALA A 287 11.94 -14.55 4.29
C ALA A 287 13.12 -15.53 4.40
N SER A 288 14.35 -15.01 4.36
CA SER A 288 15.57 -15.84 4.50
C SER A 288 15.95 -16.13 5.96
N GLN A 289 15.10 -15.82 6.93
CA GLN A 289 15.31 -16.06 8.37
C GLN A 289 16.60 -15.44 8.93
N ARG A 290 17.10 -14.37 8.28
CA ARG A 290 18.31 -13.64 8.69
C ARG A 290 18.04 -12.57 9.75
N VAL A 291 16.81 -12.45 10.20
CA VAL A 291 16.34 -11.47 11.18
C VAL A 291 15.30 -12.11 12.09
N GLY A 292 15.25 -11.69 13.36
CA GLY A 292 14.31 -12.28 14.33
C GLY A 292 13.02 -11.49 14.48
N LEU A 293 13.07 -10.15 14.37
CA LEU A 293 11.93 -9.26 14.58
C LEU A 293 11.65 -8.42 13.33
N TYR A 294 10.36 -8.25 13.01
CA TYR A 294 9.91 -7.52 11.83
C TYR A 294 8.61 -6.79 12.13
N PHE A 295 8.50 -5.51 11.82
CA PHE A 295 7.23 -4.82 11.84
C PHE A 295 6.86 -4.29 10.45
N LYS A 296 5.67 -4.64 10.02
CA LYS A 296 5.05 -4.29 8.74
C LYS A 296 3.56 -4.62 8.78
N TYR A 297 2.81 -4.39 7.72
CA TYR A 297 1.43 -4.88 7.62
C TYR A 297 1.38 -6.41 7.69
N PHE A 298 0.36 -6.95 8.36
CA PHE A 298 0.34 -8.35 8.80
C PHE A 298 0.48 -9.38 7.68
N ASN A 299 0.01 -9.10 6.46
CA ASN A 299 0.19 -10.08 5.40
C ASN A 299 1.64 -10.21 4.91
N ALA A 300 2.52 -9.24 5.17
CA ALA A 300 3.93 -9.36 4.78
C ALA A 300 4.66 -10.49 5.53
N PRO A 301 4.70 -10.54 6.88
CA PRO A 301 5.31 -11.68 7.58
C PRO A 301 4.61 -13.00 7.26
N LEU A 302 3.30 -13.03 7.01
CA LEU A 302 2.60 -14.25 6.58
C LEU A 302 3.11 -14.75 5.22
N ARG A 303 3.29 -13.85 4.24
CA ARG A 303 3.86 -14.22 2.93
C ARG A 303 5.27 -14.77 3.06
N MET A 304 6.10 -14.10 3.88
CA MET A 304 7.49 -14.53 4.08
C MET A 304 7.54 -15.91 4.72
N ALA A 305 6.76 -16.14 5.77
CA ALA A 305 6.74 -17.40 6.51
C ALA A 305 6.18 -18.56 5.69
N ALA A 306 5.27 -18.30 4.74
CA ALA A 306 4.75 -19.34 3.84
C ALA A 306 5.84 -20.05 3.03
N SER A 307 7.02 -19.44 2.87
CA SER A 307 8.18 -20.03 2.19
C SER A 307 9.19 -20.72 3.14
N TRP A 308 8.96 -20.72 4.46
CA TRP A 308 9.86 -21.34 5.42
C TRP A 308 9.67 -22.87 5.46
N ASP A 309 10.73 -23.60 5.82
CA ASP A 309 10.66 -25.05 6.06
C ASP A 309 9.67 -25.39 7.19
N ASP A 310 9.60 -24.53 8.21
CA ASP A 310 8.62 -24.61 9.29
C ASP A 310 7.93 -23.25 9.51
N PRO A 311 6.84 -22.97 8.78
CA PRO A 311 6.12 -21.71 8.88
C PRO A 311 5.40 -21.50 10.21
N LYS A 312 5.24 -22.55 11.05
CA LYS A 312 4.69 -22.44 12.42
C LYS A 312 5.57 -21.63 13.35
N GLN A 313 6.83 -21.37 12.96
CA GLN A 313 7.72 -20.49 13.71
C GLN A 313 7.39 -19.00 13.55
N LEU A 314 6.44 -18.64 12.69
CA LEU A 314 5.92 -17.28 12.62
C LEU A 314 4.96 -17.03 13.79
N HIS A 315 5.22 -15.96 14.51
CA HIS A 315 4.30 -15.39 15.47
C HIS A 315 3.98 -13.95 15.11
N LEU A 316 2.78 -13.47 15.47
CA LEU A 316 2.31 -12.12 15.22
C LEU A 316 1.88 -11.45 16.52
N GLY A 317 2.07 -10.14 16.60
CA GLY A 317 1.69 -9.34 17.75
C GLY A 317 1.37 -7.88 17.41
N PRO A 318 0.89 -7.13 18.41
CA PRO A 318 0.67 -5.70 18.23
C PRO A 318 1.98 -4.98 17.94
N LEU A 319 1.89 -3.80 17.32
CA LEU A 319 3.03 -2.89 17.23
C LEU A 319 3.46 -2.48 18.65
N PRO A 320 4.75 -2.50 18.99
CA PRO A 320 5.24 -1.99 20.26
C PRO A 320 4.87 -0.52 20.46
N LYS A 321 4.76 -0.08 21.70
CA LYS A 321 4.49 1.32 22.02
C LYS A 321 5.63 1.97 22.79
N PHE A 322 5.72 3.28 22.77
CA PHE A 322 6.51 4.02 23.74
C PHE A 322 5.92 3.83 25.14
N ALA A 323 6.72 3.86 26.18
CA ALA A 323 6.29 3.61 27.56
C ALA A 323 5.09 4.49 27.96
N ASN A 324 5.08 5.77 27.56
CA ASN A 324 4.01 6.73 27.78
C ASN A 324 3.16 6.97 26.51
N GLY A 325 3.23 6.09 25.51
CA GLY A 325 2.56 6.27 24.23
C GLY A 325 1.11 5.76 24.23
N GLU A 326 0.33 6.24 23.27
CA GLU A 326 -1.05 5.83 23.03
C GLU A 326 -1.16 4.35 22.62
N GLY A 327 -0.08 3.77 22.06
CA GLY A 327 -0.08 2.40 21.55
C GLY A 327 -0.96 2.21 20.30
N SER A 328 -1.17 3.29 19.55
CA SER A 328 -1.84 3.26 18.25
C SER A 328 -0.91 2.72 17.16
N THR A 329 -1.48 2.43 16.02
CA THR A 329 -0.75 2.07 14.80
C THR A 329 -1.41 2.73 13.60
N VAL A 330 -0.93 2.41 12.40
CA VAL A 330 -1.49 2.86 11.13
C VAL A 330 -2.22 1.71 10.45
N PHE A 331 -3.35 2.02 9.85
CA PHE A 331 -3.98 1.18 8.83
C PHE A 331 -4.21 1.99 7.56
N TRP A 332 -4.40 1.31 6.46
CA TRP A 332 -4.91 1.88 5.21
C TRP A 332 -5.70 0.84 4.45
N THR A 333 -6.57 1.32 3.58
CA THR A 333 -7.29 0.45 2.66
C THR A 333 -6.78 0.62 1.23
N THR A 334 -6.93 -0.45 0.48
CA THR A 334 -6.96 -0.39 -0.98
C THR A 334 -8.40 -0.64 -1.38
N GLY A 335 -8.95 0.21 -2.20
CA GLY A 335 -10.36 0.16 -2.57
C GLY A 335 -10.58 0.35 -4.05
N CYS A 336 -11.84 0.58 -4.39
CA CYS A 336 -12.33 0.71 -5.74
C CYS A 336 -12.94 2.09 -5.93
N ALA A 337 -12.54 2.81 -6.97
CA ALA A 337 -13.05 4.12 -7.32
C ALA A 337 -13.98 4.03 -8.53
N LEU A 338 -15.14 4.70 -8.46
CA LEU A 338 -16.10 4.77 -9.54
C LEU A 338 -15.75 5.95 -10.47
N PHE A 339 -15.47 5.68 -11.74
CA PHE A 339 -15.21 6.75 -12.69
C PHE A 339 -16.47 7.57 -12.97
N LYS A 340 -16.37 8.88 -12.79
CA LYS A 340 -17.51 9.81 -12.98
C LYS A 340 -18.14 9.71 -14.36
N TYR A 341 -17.34 9.48 -15.37
CA TYR A 341 -17.80 9.38 -16.77
C TYR A 341 -17.81 7.94 -17.30
N GLY A 342 -17.66 6.94 -16.40
CA GLY A 342 -17.92 5.54 -16.69
C GLY A 342 -19.39 5.31 -17.08
N GLN A 343 -19.63 4.36 -17.98
CA GLN A 343 -20.96 4.17 -18.60
C GLN A 343 -21.78 3.05 -17.92
N ASN A 344 -21.11 2.11 -17.22
CA ASN A 344 -21.73 0.92 -16.65
C ASN A 344 -21.70 0.95 -15.11
N LYS A 345 -22.21 2.00 -14.49
CA LYS A 345 -22.06 2.24 -13.04
C LYS A 345 -22.76 1.21 -12.17
N GLU A 346 -23.98 0.81 -12.50
CA GLU A 346 -24.74 -0.23 -11.81
C GLU A 346 -24.03 -1.57 -11.94
N LYS A 347 -23.58 -1.95 -13.15
CA LYS A 347 -22.80 -3.18 -13.37
C LYS A 347 -21.46 -3.14 -12.65
N ALA A 348 -20.83 -1.96 -12.56
CA ALA A 348 -19.60 -1.78 -11.80
C ALA A 348 -19.85 -2.02 -10.31
N ALA A 349 -20.96 -1.54 -9.75
CA ALA A 349 -21.32 -1.80 -8.37
C ALA A 349 -21.62 -3.29 -8.11
N GLU A 350 -22.33 -3.97 -9.00
CA GLU A 350 -22.55 -5.42 -8.92
C GLU A 350 -21.22 -6.19 -8.96
N TYR A 351 -20.33 -5.81 -9.86
CA TYR A 351 -19.00 -6.41 -9.99
C TYR A 351 -18.16 -6.21 -8.72
N ILE A 352 -18.10 -4.99 -8.21
CA ILE A 352 -17.33 -4.69 -7.01
C ILE A 352 -17.94 -5.35 -5.78
N LYS A 353 -19.28 -5.42 -5.66
CA LYS A 353 -19.93 -6.20 -4.61
C LYS A 353 -19.54 -7.69 -4.68
N ALA A 354 -19.57 -8.29 -5.87
CA ALA A 354 -19.17 -9.67 -6.07
C ALA A 354 -17.68 -9.92 -5.76
N LEU A 355 -16.82 -8.93 -5.98
CA LEU A 355 -15.38 -9.01 -5.72
C LEU A 355 -15.04 -8.80 -4.24
N THR A 356 -15.71 -7.87 -3.57
CA THR A 356 -15.29 -7.36 -2.25
C THR A 356 -16.16 -7.83 -1.10
N TYR A 357 -17.41 -8.26 -1.36
CA TYR A 357 -18.43 -8.59 -0.35
C TYR A 357 -18.99 -10.00 -0.53
N ASP A 358 -18.12 -10.97 -0.81
CA ASP A 358 -18.46 -12.39 -0.96
C ASP A 358 -17.68 -13.21 0.07
N ASN A 359 -18.40 -13.90 0.97
CA ASN A 359 -17.79 -14.69 2.04
C ASN A 359 -16.89 -15.82 1.52
N GLN A 360 -17.24 -16.46 0.39
CA GLN A 360 -16.45 -17.56 -0.15
C GLN A 360 -15.12 -17.05 -0.71
N ILE A 361 -15.15 -15.92 -1.43
CA ILE A 361 -13.95 -15.28 -1.95
C ILE A 361 -12.97 -14.95 -0.82
N TRP A 362 -13.48 -14.42 0.30
CA TRP A 362 -12.64 -14.10 1.45
C TRP A 362 -12.11 -15.34 2.18
N LYS A 363 -12.90 -16.40 2.29
CA LYS A 363 -12.40 -17.68 2.82
C LYS A 363 -11.29 -18.27 1.96
N ASP A 364 -11.40 -18.15 0.65
CA ASP A 364 -10.35 -18.60 -0.27
C ASP A 364 -9.12 -17.68 -0.22
N SER A 365 -9.30 -16.37 -0.02
CA SER A 365 -8.23 -15.39 0.02
C SER A 365 -7.27 -15.54 1.21
N ILE A 366 -7.73 -16.14 2.33
CA ILE A 366 -6.85 -16.32 3.51
C ILE A 366 -5.70 -17.30 3.23
N VAL A 367 -5.92 -18.26 2.34
CA VAL A 367 -4.88 -19.22 1.91
C VAL A 367 -3.88 -18.55 0.99
N GLY A 368 -4.30 -17.51 0.28
CA GLY A 368 -3.50 -16.81 -0.72
C GLY A 368 -3.58 -17.44 -2.11
N THR A 369 -2.79 -16.89 -3.01
CA THR A 369 -2.61 -17.39 -4.38
C THR A 369 -1.39 -18.29 -4.49
N ALA A 370 -1.19 -18.90 -5.65
CA ALA A 370 0.04 -19.63 -5.96
C ALA A 370 1.31 -18.75 -5.90
N SER A 371 1.17 -17.42 -6.03
CA SER A 371 2.23 -16.43 -5.84
C SER A 371 2.44 -16.03 -4.36
N GLY A 372 1.67 -16.62 -3.42
CA GLY A 372 1.94 -16.54 -2.00
C GLY A 372 1.51 -15.24 -1.31
N HIS A 373 0.24 -14.88 -1.36
CA HIS A 373 -0.32 -13.73 -0.63
C HIS A 373 -1.38 -14.15 0.40
N PRO A 374 -1.03 -14.97 1.42
CA PRO A 374 -1.98 -15.41 2.45
C PRO A 374 -2.35 -14.27 3.40
N GLY A 375 -3.51 -14.39 4.04
CA GLY A 375 -3.89 -13.52 5.15
C GLY A 375 -4.33 -12.12 4.75
N GLN A 376 -4.90 -11.94 3.55
CA GLN A 376 -5.53 -10.68 3.16
C GLN A 376 -6.67 -10.33 4.12
N LEU A 377 -6.75 -9.07 4.55
CA LEU A 377 -7.70 -8.63 5.56
C LEU A 377 -8.95 -8.02 4.92
N PRO A 378 -10.16 -8.51 5.27
CA PRO A 378 -11.41 -7.92 4.81
C PRO A 378 -11.75 -6.64 5.58
N PRO A 379 -12.36 -5.63 4.91
CA PRO A 379 -12.78 -4.41 5.55
C PRO A 379 -14.20 -4.44 6.16
N TYR A 380 -14.85 -5.62 6.20
CA TYR A 380 -16.26 -5.79 6.56
C TYR A 380 -16.44 -6.63 7.83
N LYS A 381 -17.30 -6.15 8.75
CA LYS A 381 -17.54 -6.78 10.07
C LYS A 381 -18.08 -8.20 9.96
N SER A 382 -19.07 -8.44 9.08
CA SER A 382 -19.72 -9.73 8.93
C SER A 382 -18.81 -10.81 8.36
N ILE A 383 -17.87 -10.42 7.49
CA ILE A 383 -16.95 -11.35 6.83
C ILE A 383 -15.98 -11.98 7.83
N TYR A 384 -15.54 -11.23 8.85
CA TYR A 384 -14.64 -11.76 9.87
C TYR A 384 -15.16 -12.99 10.61
N ALA A 385 -16.48 -13.19 10.70
CA ALA A 385 -17.07 -14.34 11.40
C ALA A 385 -16.70 -15.69 10.77
N GLY A 386 -16.49 -15.72 9.45
CA GLY A 386 -16.20 -16.96 8.72
C GLY A 386 -14.90 -16.95 7.92
N TRP A 387 -14.32 -15.79 7.72
CA TRP A 387 -13.13 -15.62 6.88
C TRP A 387 -11.96 -16.51 7.28
N ALA A 388 -11.64 -16.58 8.57
CA ALA A 388 -10.52 -17.37 9.07
C ALA A 388 -10.78 -18.89 9.16
N SER A 389 -11.98 -19.35 8.78
CA SER A 389 -12.33 -20.78 8.86
C SER A 389 -11.47 -21.69 7.97
N ASN A 390 -10.90 -21.14 6.89
CA ASN A 390 -10.01 -21.85 5.97
C ASN A 390 -8.52 -21.55 6.25
N LYS A 391 -8.22 -20.92 7.37
CA LYS A 391 -6.84 -20.59 7.75
C LYS A 391 -5.97 -21.86 7.77
N PRO A 392 -4.80 -21.87 7.09
CA PRO A 392 -3.87 -22.99 7.17
C PRO A 392 -3.41 -23.24 8.61
N ASP A 393 -3.18 -24.51 8.98
CA ASP A 393 -2.76 -24.90 10.34
C ASP A 393 -1.46 -24.25 10.83
N TRP A 394 -0.59 -23.86 9.89
CA TRP A 394 0.66 -23.20 10.21
C TRP A 394 0.47 -21.72 10.56
N MET A 395 -0.60 -21.10 10.07
CA MET A 395 -0.82 -19.67 10.22
C MET A 395 -1.25 -19.34 11.65
N PRO A 396 -0.61 -18.38 12.32
CA PRO A 396 -0.96 -18.00 13.69
C PRO A 396 -2.38 -17.44 13.76
N GLU A 397 -2.98 -17.47 14.96
CA GLU A 397 -4.22 -16.76 15.23
C GLU A 397 -3.97 -15.25 15.21
N PHE A 398 -4.60 -14.54 14.29
CA PHE A 398 -4.40 -13.10 14.14
C PHE A 398 -5.68 -12.28 13.97
N VAL A 399 -6.85 -12.91 13.84
CA VAL A 399 -8.12 -12.19 13.68
C VAL A 399 -8.42 -11.30 14.88
N GLY A 400 -8.30 -11.82 16.09
CA GLY A 400 -8.46 -11.04 17.31
C GLY A 400 -7.41 -9.93 17.45
N LEU A 401 -6.18 -10.23 17.04
CA LEU A 401 -5.07 -9.27 17.02
C LEU A 401 -5.37 -8.12 16.06
N VAL A 402 -5.78 -8.40 14.82
CA VAL A 402 -6.13 -7.38 13.83
C VAL A 402 -7.27 -6.49 14.33
N ARG A 403 -8.34 -7.08 14.87
CA ARG A 403 -9.48 -6.33 15.42
C ARG A 403 -9.02 -5.42 16.57
N GLY A 404 -8.26 -5.94 17.53
CA GLY A 404 -7.72 -5.14 18.64
C GLY A 404 -6.76 -4.03 18.20
N GLN A 405 -6.05 -4.24 17.08
CA GLN A 405 -5.21 -3.19 16.49
C GLN A 405 -6.07 -2.13 15.78
N LEU A 406 -7.09 -2.51 15.04
CA LEU A 406 -8.01 -1.59 14.35
C LEU A 406 -8.76 -0.67 15.32
N ASP A 407 -9.11 -1.15 16.51
CA ASP A 407 -9.76 -0.33 17.54
C ASP A 407 -8.89 0.86 17.98
N ARG A 408 -7.57 0.76 17.81
CA ARG A 408 -6.57 1.77 18.18
C ARG A 408 -5.90 2.44 16.98
N ALA A 409 -5.95 1.81 15.82
CA ALA A 409 -5.29 2.30 14.61
C ALA A 409 -5.95 3.58 14.09
N LYS A 410 -5.13 4.43 13.47
CA LYS A 410 -5.58 5.62 12.74
C LYS A 410 -5.10 5.53 11.30
N ALA A 411 -5.96 5.91 10.39
CA ALA A 411 -5.55 6.12 9.00
C ALA A 411 -4.58 7.30 8.91
N ILE A 412 -3.74 7.28 7.89
CA ILE A 412 -3.02 8.48 7.47
C ILE A 412 -4.05 9.45 6.89
N THR A 413 -3.99 10.71 7.31
CA THR A 413 -4.94 11.73 6.87
C THR A 413 -4.86 11.92 5.35
N ASN A 414 -6.03 11.94 4.70
CA ASN A 414 -6.14 12.25 3.28
C ASN A 414 -5.73 13.70 3.01
N HIS A 415 -4.83 13.89 2.07
CA HIS A 415 -4.38 15.20 1.61
C HIS A 415 -3.99 15.14 0.14
N LEU A 416 -3.99 16.31 -0.54
CA LEU A 416 -3.63 16.40 -1.96
C LEU A 416 -2.22 15.88 -2.29
N VAL A 417 -1.29 15.98 -1.34
CA VAL A 417 0.06 15.43 -1.49
C VAL A 417 0.20 14.04 -0.86
N GLY A 418 -0.80 13.55 -0.15
CA GLY A 418 -0.93 12.17 0.34
C GLY A 418 0.38 11.45 0.66
N LEU A 419 0.59 10.34 -0.01
CA LEU A 419 1.83 9.55 0.08
C LEU A 419 3.07 10.34 -0.33
N ALA A 420 2.95 11.31 -1.24
CA ALA A 420 4.09 12.05 -1.77
C ALA A 420 4.88 12.77 -0.66
N GLN A 421 4.22 13.22 0.42
CA GLN A 421 4.92 13.83 1.55
C GLN A 421 5.99 12.90 2.15
N PHE A 422 5.71 11.60 2.24
CA PHE A 422 6.67 10.60 2.73
C PHE A 422 7.75 10.30 1.68
N GLN A 423 7.38 10.24 0.41
CA GLN A 423 8.35 10.02 -0.68
C GLN A 423 9.29 11.21 -0.83
N ILE A 424 8.75 12.44 -0.78
CA ILE A 424 9.54 13.69 -0.79
C ILE A 424 10.46 13.76 0.42
N GLY A 425 9.98 13.35 1.60
CA GLY A 425 10.73 13.42 2.85
C GLY A 425 11.82 12.36 2.98
N LYS A 426 11.65 11.19 2.35
CA LYS A 426 12.54 10.04 2.53
C LYS A 426 14.04 10.37 2.37
N PRO A 427 14.51 11.05 1.33
CA PRO A 427 15.93 11.35 1.18
C PRO A 427 16.51 12.14 2.36
N TYR A 428 15.70 12.98 3.01
CA TYR A 428 16.17 13.85 4.11
C TYR A 428 16.26 13.12 5.45
N TRP A 429 15.22 12.35 5.86
CA TRP A 429 15.35 11.60 7.12
C TRP A 429 16.35 10.43 7.00
N GLU A 430 16.54 9.88 5.81
CA GLU A 430 17.55 8.84 5.59
C GLU A 430 18.98 9.36 5.80
N THR A 431 19.27 10.65 5.54
CA THR A 431 20.59 11.22 5.88
C THR A 431 20.88 11.11 7.38
N TYR A 432 19.85 11.27 8.23
CA TYR A 432 19.99 11.03 9.66
C TYR A 432 20.20 9.55 9.97
N LEU A 433 19.43 8.65 9.36
CA LEU A 433 19.59 7.22 9.57
C LEU A 433 20.98 6.72 9.14
N LYS A 434 21.51 7.23 8.03
CA LYS A 434 22.86 6.95 7.53
C LYS A 434 23.96 7.61 8.37
N GLY A 435 23.62 8.57 9.22
CA GLY A 435 24.56 9.30 10.08
C GLY A 435 25.27 10.45 9.39
N GLU A 436 24.85 10.86 8.23
CA GLU A 436 25.31 12.04 7.49
C GLU A 436 24.80 13.31 8.16
N GLU A 437 23.53 13.38 8.50
CA GLU A 437 22.96 14.39 9.39
C GLU A 437 23.02 13.90 10.84
N LYS A 438 23.35 14.79 11.78
CA LYS A 438 23.51 14.45 13.21
C LYS A 438 22.29 14.85 14.04
N ASP A 439 21.54 15.86 13.58
CA ASP A 439 20.37 16.37 14.28
C ASP A 439 19.06 15.90 13.59
N PRO A 440 18.25 15.06 14.27
CA PRO A 440 16.97 14.60 13.71
C PRO A 440 16.00 15.76 13.45
N LYS A 441 16.08 16.86 14.22
CA LYS A 441 15.23 18.04 14.01
C LYS A 441 15.58 18.75 12.69
N VAL A 442 16.87 18.86 12.38
CA VAL A 442 17.34 19.43 11.11
C VAL A 442 16.90 18.56 9.94
N ALA A 443 17.04 17.22 10.05
CA ALA A 443 16.58 16.31 9.02
C ALA A 443 15.06 16.45 8.77
N MET A 444 14.24 16.48 9.83
CA MET A 444 12.80 16.61 9.73
C MET A 444 12.35 18.01 9.25
N GLN A 445 13.05 19.07 9.59
CA GLN A 445 12.77 20.41 9.05
C GLN A 445 12.99 20.43 7.52
N LYS A 446 14.06 19.81 7.02
CA LYS A 446 14.29 19.69 5.57
C LYS A 446 13.16 18.93 4.86
N VAL A 447 12.55 17.94 5.52
CA VAL A 447 11.35 17.27 5.00
C VAL A 447 10.20 18.27 4.84
N VAL A 448 9.90 19.02 5.89
CA VAL A 448 8.83 20.03 5.85
C VAL A 448 9.07 21.05 4.75
N ASP A 449 10.29 21.58 4.65
CA ASP A 449 10.65 22.56 3.63
C ASP A 449 10.45 22.01 2.21
N ALA A 450 10.83 20.75 1.98
CA ALA A 450 10.67 20.10 0.68
C ALA A 450 9.19 19.84 0.34
N VAL A 451 8.39 19.40 1.31
CA VAL A 451 6.93 19.21 1.13
C VAL A 451 6.24 20.55 0.84
N GLN A 452 6.60 21.61 1.58
CA GLN A 452 6.07 22.96 1.35
C GLN A 452 6.48 23.54 -0.02
N ALA A 453 7.69 23.21 -0.49
CA ALA A 453 8.12 23.61 -1.83
C ALA A 453 7.30 22.91 -2.93
N GLU A 454 6.93 21.67 -2.73
CA GLU A 454 6.07 20.91 -3.66
C GLU A 454 4.65 21.46 -3.70
N LEU A 455 4.08 21.78 -2.52
CA LEU A 455 2.74 22.39 -2.42
C LEU A 455 2.62 23.74 -3.15
N LYS A 456 3.71 24.49 -3.24
CA LYS A 456 3.72 25.79 -3.98
C LYS A 456 3.75 25.63 -5.49
N LYS A 457 4.01 24.45 -6.02
CA LYS A 457 4.05 24.18 -7.46
C LYS A 457 2.69 23.83 -8.06
N GLY A 458 1.72 23.44 -7.25
CA GLY A 458 0.37 23.01 -7.65
C GLY A 458 -0.71 23.90 -7.14
#